data_d0d7acf493b3d4ae5552c5c370df83cd
#
_entry.id   d0d7acf493b3d4ae5552c5c370df83cd
#
_cell.length_a   1.000
_cell.length_b   1.000
_cell.length_c   1.000
_cell.angle_alpha   90.00
_cell.angle_beta   90.00
_cell.angle_gamma   90.00
#
_symmetry.space_group_name_H-M   'P 1'
#
loop_
_entity.id
_entity.type
_entity.pdbx_description
1 polymer ?
#
loop_
_entity_poly.entity_id
_entity_poly.type
_entity_poly.pdbx_seq_one_letter_code
_entity_poly.pdbx_strand_id
1 'polypeptide(L)'
;MNNTEFKKIVQEITSKYGFMYCKKNYYCNSDKIIVVINLQKSNFDNSYYINYGFYVKDIHNDLQYPKNNECDITGRFLNETNKGIYQLDTMNAEELVVSLEKNILNYIVPVINEGISKYFELFPNAICRATLNLKKYLGIN
;
A
#
# COMPACT_ATOMS: atom_id res chain seq x y z
N MET A 1 -5.78 -13.82 -16.13
CA MET A 1 -5.67 -14.52 -14.82
C MET A 1 -6.99 -14.33 -14.05
N ASN A 2 -7.35 -15.29 -13.20
CA ASN A 2 -8.57 -15.19 -12.42
C ASN A 2 -8.31 -14.56 -11.03
N ASN A 3 -9.38 -14.30 -10.29
CA ASN A 3 -9.30 -13.67 -8.96
C ASN A 3 -8.48 -14.50 -7.97
N THR A 4 -8.63 -15.82 -8.00
CA THR A 4 -7.93 -16.71 -7.07
C THR A 4 -6.44 -16.67 -7.29
N GLU A 5 -6.01 -16.74 -8.55
CA GLU A 5 -4.60 -16.66 -8.93
C GLU A 5 -4.00 -15.30 -8.57
N PHE A 6 -4.73 -14.23 -8.88
CA PHE A 6 -4.29 -12.87 -8.54
C PHE A 6 -4.04 -12.73 -7.04
N LYS A 7 -5.01 -13.12 -6.22
CA LYS A 7 -4.90 -13.02 -4.75
C LYS A 7 -3.80 -13.90 -4.19
N LYS A 8 -3.59 -15.07 -4.77
CA LYS A 8 -2.51 -15.96 -4.35
C LYS A 8 -1.15 -15.32 -4.58
N ILE A 9 -0.94 -14.71 -5.76
CA ILE A 9 0.31 -14.04 -6.08
C ILE A 9 0.53 -12.84 -5.15
N VAL A 10 -0.49 -12.03 -4.92
CA VAL A 10 -0.40 -10.90 -4.00
C VAL A 10 0.02 -11.37 -2.61
N GLN A 11 -0.60 -12.44 -2.12
CA GLN A 11 -0.27 -12.99 -0.80
C GLN A 11 1.16 -13.52 -0.74
N GLU A 12 1.62 -14.22 -1.74
CA GLU A 12 2.98 -14.75 -1.79
C GLU A 12 4.02 -13.63 -1.78
N ILE A 13 3.82 -12.61 -2.61
CA ILE A 13 4.78 -11.51 -2.72
C ILE A 13 4.76 -10.63 -1.47
N THR A 14 3.59 -10.26 -0.97
CA THR A 14 3.50 -9.45 0.25
C THR A 14 4.09 -10.18 1.46
N SER A 15 3.84 -11.49 1.56
CA SER A 15 4.40 -12.33 2.62
C SER A 15 5.93 -12.34 2.59
N LYS A 16 6.52 -12.37 1.40
CA LYS A 16 7.98 -12.31 1.22
C LYS A 16 8.59 -11.06 1.86
N TYR A 17 7.84 -9.97 1.89
CA TYR A 17 8.29 -8.69 2.45
C TYR A 17 7.74 -8.39 3.85
N GLY A 18 7.29 -9.42 4.56
CA GLY A 18 6.90 -9.30 5.96
C GLY A 18 5.45 -8.94 6.23
N PHE A 19 4.59 -9.03 5.21
CA PHE A 19 3.16 -8.77 5.40
C PHE A 19 2.42 -10.04 5.81
N MET A 20 1.41 -9.88 6.64
CA MET A 20 0.51 -10.95 7.07
C MET A 20 -0.91 -10.63 6.62
N TYR A 21 -1.60 -11.64 6.08
CA TYR A 21 -2.99 -11.51 5.71
C TYR A 21 -3.88 -11.62 6.94
N CYS A 22 -4.69 -10.62 7.19
CA CYS A 22 -5.58 -10.56 8.34
C CYS A 22 -6.74 -9.63 8.03
N LYS A 23 -7.96 -10.02 8.41
CA LYS A 23 -9.16 -9.17 8.24
C LYS A 23 -9.31 -8.63 6.81
N LYS A 24 -9.03 -9.48 5.82
CA LYS A 24 -9.16 -9.20 4.38
C LYS A 24 -8.14 -8.22 3.82
N ASN A 25 -7.13 -7.84 4.60
CA ASN A 25 -6.05 -6.95 4.18
C ASN A 25 -4.70 -7.59 4.47
N TYR A 26 -3.64 -6.97 3.96
CA TYR A 26 -2.27 -7.40 4.21
C TYR A 26 -1.59 -6.33 5.07
N TYR A 27 -1.01 -6.73 6.19
CA TYR A 27 -0.45 -5.81 7.18
C TYR A 27 1.03 -6.07 7.41
N CYS A 28 1.81 -5.01 7.44
CA CYS A 28 3.18 -5.05 7.94
C CYS A 28 3.27 -4.11 9.13
N ASN A 29 3.45 -4.69 10.32
CA ASN A 29 3.55 -3.95 11.57
C ASN A 29 5.03 -3.75 11.88
N SER A 30 5.56 -2.57 11.59
CA SER A 30 6.93 -2.21 11.89
C SER A 30 6.99 -1.39 13.18
N ASP A 31 8.21 -0.99 13.56
CA ASP A 31 8.43 -0.27 14.81
C ASP A 31 7.59 1.02 14.93
N LYS A 32 7.55 1.83 13.90
CA LYS A 32 6.88 3.15 13.93
C LYS A 32 5.65 3.27 13.05
N ILE A 33 5.44 2.33 12.14
CA ILE A 33 4.42 2.43 11.12
C ILE A 33 3.75 1.08 10.93
N ILE A 34 2.42 1.11 10.76
CA ILE A 34 1.68 -0.04 10.25
C ILE A 34 1.35 0.27 8.79
N VAL A 35 1.76 -0.63 7.90
CA VAL A 35 1.42 -0.53 6.48
C VAL A 35 0.27 -1.48 6.20
N VAL A 36 -0.78 -1.01 5.55
CA VAL A 36 -1.89 -1.85 5.08
C VAL A 36 -1.92 -1.84 3.57
N ILE A 37 -2.09 -3.02 2.97
CA ILE A 37 -2.35 -3.19 1.54
C ILE A 37 -3.75 -3.75 1.40
N ASN A 38 -4.56 -3.10 0.58
CA ASN A 38 -5.97 -3.42 0.38
C ASN A 38 -6.24 -3.65 -1.10
N LEU A 39 -6.98 -4.71 -1.41
CA LEU A 39 -7.40 -5.02 -2.78
C LEU A 39 -8.81 -4.53 -2.99
N GLN A 40 -8.99 -3.68 -4.00
CA GLN A 40 -10.28 -3.12 -4.35
C GLN A 40 -10.69 -3.62 -5.74
N LYS A 41 -11.75 -4.41 -5.80
CA LYS A 41 -12.27 -4.92 -7.07
C LYS A 41 -13.00 -3.81 -7.82
N SER A 42 -12.72 -3.69 -9.10
CA SER A 42 -13.47 -2.78 -9.98
C SER A 42 -14.92 -3.26 -10.13
N ASN A 43 -15.85 -2.32 -10.19
CA ASN A 43 -17.25 -2.62 -10.44
C ASN A 43 -17.59 -2.76 -11.94
N PHE A 44 -16.63 -2.45 -12.81
CA PHE A 44 -16.88 -2.34 -14.26
C PHE A 44 -16.30 -3.49 -15.06
N ASP A 45 -15.19 -4.06 -14.61
CA ASP A 45 -14.48 -5.10 -15.36
C ASP A 45 -13.70 -6.02 -14.43
N ASN A 46 -12.93 -6.95 -15.01
CA ASN A 46 -12.09 -7.88 -14.23
C ASN A 46 -10.75 -7.23 -13.88
N SER A 47 -10.82 -6.17 -13.08
CA SER A 47 -9.66 -5.39 -12.66
C SER A 47 -9.64 -5.14 -11.17
N TYR A 48 -8.44 -4.88 -10.64
CA TYR A 48 -8.23 -4.51 -9.25
C TYR A 48 -7.42 -3.23 -9.14
N TYR A 49 -7.70 -2.49 -8.08
CA TYR A 49 -6.81 -1.47 -7.55
C TYR A 49 -6.11 -2.06 -6.33
N ILE A 50 -4.81 -1.83 -6.22
CA ILE A 50 -4.05 -2.24 -5.04
C ILE A 50 -3.72 -0.96 -4.28
N ASN A 51 -4.46 -0.73 -3.21
CA ASN A 51 -4.32 0.44 -2.37
C ASN A 51 -3.35 0.14 -1.23
N TYR A 52 -2.60 1.14 -0.78
CA TYR A 52 -1.82 1.03 0.43
C TYR A 52 -2.04 2.24 1.32
N GLY A 53 -1.76 2.08 2.61
CA GLY A 53 -1.85 3.17 3.57
C GLY A 53 -0.77 3.03 4.63
N PHE A 54 -0.36 4.17 5.17
CA PHE A 54 0.57 4.24 6.29
C PHE A 54 -0.15 4.80 7.51
N TYR A 55 -0.07 4.06 8.60
CA TYR A 55 -0.64 4.41 9.90
C TYR A 55 0.53 4.68 10.84
N VAL A 56 0.70 5.93 11.25
CA VAL A 56 1.86 6.36 12.05
C VAL A 56 1.56 6.15 13.53
N LYS A 57 2.28 5.24 14.16
CA LYS A 57 2.03 4.86 15.56
C LYS A 57 2.18 6.01 16.55
N ASP A 58 3.08 6.95 16.29
CA ASP A 58 3.28 8.12 17.17
C ASP A 58 2.07 9.05 17.20
N ILE A 59 1.25 9.04 16.14
CA ILE A 59 0.03 9.84 16.06
C ILE A 59 -1.12 9.13 16.77
N HIS A 60 -1.12 7.80 16.69
CA HIS A 60 -2.20 6.95 17.15
C HIS A 60 -1.65 5.84 18.06
N ASN A 61 -2.48 5.34 18.95
CA ASN A 61 -2.12 4.20 19.80
C ASN A 61 -3.28 3.24 20.00
N ASP A 62 -4.31 3.35 19.16
CA ASP A 62 -5.60 2.69 19.38
C ASP A 62 -5.88 1.52 18.45
N LEU A 63 -5.32 1.50 17.22
CA LEU A 63 -5.62 0.47 16.25
C LEU A 63 -4.42 -0.45 16.02
N GLN A 64 -4.70 -1.75 15.96
CA GLN A 64 -3.71 -2.77 15.60
C GLN A 64 -3.83 -3.14 14.12
N TYR A 65 -5.03 -3.05 13.56
CA TYR A 65 -5.34 -3.39 12.17
C TYR A 65 -6.13 -2.25 11.52
N PRO A 66 -5.48 -1.10 11.24
CA PRO A 66 -6.19 0.01 10.62
C PRO A 66 -6.67 -0.36 9.22
N LYS A 67 -7.84 0.15 8.86
CA LYS A 67 -8.33 0.04 7.49
C LYS A 67 -7.62 1.10 6.64
N ASN A 68 -7.65 0.92 5.31
CA ASN A 68 -7.00 1.86 4.41
C ASN A 68 -7.47 3.31 4.64
N ASN A 69 -8.78 3.50 4.86
CA ASN A 69 -9.34 4.84 5.09
C ASN A 69 -9.09 5.39 6.50
N GLU A 70 -8.47 4.60 7.38
CA GLU A 70 -8.07 5.06 8.71
C GLU A 70 -6.59 5.44 8.77
N CYS A 71 -5.88 5.29 7.66
CA CYS A 71 -4.46 5.62 7.57
C CYS A 71 -4.24 7.12 7.40
N ASP A 72 -3.03 7.56 7.74
CA ASP A 72 -2.66 8.99 7.70
C ASP A 72 -2.35 9.48 6.31
N ILE A 73 -1.88 8.59 5.44
CA ILE A 73 -1.65 8.85 4.01
C ILE A 73 -1.85 7.56 3.24
N THR A 74 -2.44 7.65 2.06
CA THR A 74 -2.73 6.49 1.22
C THR A 74 -2.23 6.71 -0.20
N GLY A 75 -2.09 5.62 -0.94
CA GLY A 75 -1.71 5.65 -2.34
C GLY A 75 -2.15 4.38 -3.05
N ARG A 76 -1.77 4.25 -4.30
CA ARG A 76 -2.04 3.05 -5.11
C ARG A 76 -0.77 2.56 -5.77
N PHE A 77 -0.65 1.24 -5.87
CA PHE A 77 0.40 0.64 -6.67
C PHE A 77 0.16 0.97 -8.14
N LEU A 78 1.25 1.15 -8.87
CA LEU A 78 1.20 1.44 -10.29
C LEU A 78 1.64 0.21 -11.09
N ASN A 79 0.89 -0.10 -12.15
CA ASN A 79 1.26 -1.18 -13.06
C ASN A 79 2.47 -0.78 -13.92
N GLU A 80 2.88 -1.64 -14.83
CA GLU A 80 4.05 -1.40 -15.68
C GLU A 80 3.90 -0.21 -16.63
N THR A 81 2.67 0.27 -16.84
CA THR A 81 2.41 1.48 -17.63
C THR A 81 2.14 2.71 -16.76
N ASN A 82 2.49 2.65 -15.48
CA ASN A 82 2.31 3.72 -14.48
C ASN A 82 0.85 4.11 -14.25
N LYS A 83 -0.06 3.13 -14.38
CA LYS A 83 -1.48 3.32 -14.09
C LYS A 83 -1.87 2.55 -12.84
N GLY A 84 -2.78 3.08 -12.06
CA GLY A 84 -3.22 2.50 -10.79
C GLY A 84 -4.25 1.38 -10.92
N ILE A 85 -4.25 0.64 -12.04
CA ILE A 85 -5.21 -0.43 -12.28
C ILE A 85 -4.51 -1.68 -12.78
N TYR A 86 -4.98 -2.85 -12.33
CA TYR A 86 -4.46 -4.16 -12.73
C TYR A 86 -5.57 -4.91 -13.46
N GLN A 87 -5.43 -5.02 -14.78
CA GLN A 87 -6.43 -5.66 -15.65
C GLN A 87 -6.08 -7.14 -15.80
N LEU A 88 -6.85 -8.00 -15.13
CA LEU A 88 -6.55 -9.42 -15.05
C LEU A 88 -6.68 -10.15 -16.39
N ASP A 89 -7.55 -9.65 -17.27
CA ASP A 89 -7.77 -10.29 -18.57
C ASP A 89 -6.60 -10.12 -19.53
N THR A 90 -5.76 -9.10 -19.32
CA THR A 90 -4.66 -8.77 -20.23
C THR A 90 -3.28 -8.96 -19.63
N MET A 91 -3.16 -9.15 -18.31
CA MET A 91 -1.87 -9.31 -17.67
C MET A 91 -1.56 -10.76 -17.37
N ASN A 92 -0.27 -11.08 -17.27
CA ASN A 92 0.18 -12.40 -16.84
C ASN A 92 0.78 -12.35 -15.43
N ALA A 93 1.05 -13.55 -14.86
CA ALA A 93 1.56 -13.67 -13.51
C ALA A 93 2.92 -12.99 -13.33
N GLU A 94 3.81 -13.09 -14.33
CA GLU A 94 5.13 -12.47 -14.24
C GLU A 94 5.06 -10.94 -14.18
N GLU A 95 4.21 -10.33 -14.99
CA GLU A 95 3.98 -8.89 -14.97
C GLU A 95 3.48 -8.42 -13.59
N LEU A 96 2.58 -9.20 -12.99
CA LEU A 96 2.06 -8.88 -11.65
C LEU A 96 3.18 -8.97 -10.60
N VAL A 97 3.97 -10.05 -10.62
CA VAL A 97 5.07 -10.22 -9.67
C VAL A 97 6.07 -9.06 -9.77
N VAL A 98 6.49 -8.71 -11.00
CA VAL A 98 7.42 -7.60 -11.22
C VAL A 98 6.85 -6.29 -10.69
N SER A 99 5.58 -6.01 -10.98
CA SER A 99 4.94 -4.79 -10.53
C SER A 99 4.83 -4.72 -9.01
N LEU A 100 4.41 -5.81 -8.37
CA LEU A 100 4.30 -5.86 -6.91
C LEU A 100 5.66 -5.63 -6.24
N GLU A 101 6.70 -6.32 -6.70
CA GLU A 101 8.03 -6.17 -6.13
C GLU A 101 8.58 -4.75 -6.32
N LYS A 102 8.38 -4.17 -7.49
CA LYS A 102 8.82 -2.82 -7.79
C LYS A 102 8.16 -1.80 -6.85
N ASN A 103 6.84 -1.88 -6.69
CA ASN A 103 6.13 -0.96 -5.82
C ASN A 103 6.53 -1.12 -4.35
N ILE A 104 6.63 -2.37 -3.88
CA ILE A 104 7.01 -2.63 -2.49
C ILE A 104 8.43 -2.14 -2.22
N LEU A 105 9.39 -2.50 -3.07
CA LEU A 105 10.80 -2.15 -2.86
C LEU A 105 11.07 -0.66 -3.00
N ASN A 106 10.37 0.02 -3.90
CA ASN A 106 10.64 1.43 -4.18
C ASN A 106 9.84 2.38 -3.30
N TYR A 107 8.65 2.00 -2.84
CA TYR A 107 7.73 2.93 -2.19
C TYR A 107 7.30 2.52 -0.78
N ILE A 108 7.37 1.25 -0.43
CA ILE A 108 6.93 0.76 0.87
C ILE A 108 8.11 0.50 1.80
N VAL A 109 9.08 -0.31 1.36
CA VAL A 109 10.24 -0.69 2.18
C VAL A 109 11.05 0.53 2.63
N PRO A 110 11.33 1.53 1.78
CA PRO A 110 12.06 2.71 2.25
C PRO A 110 11.34 3.47 3.37
N VAL A 111 10.01 3.53 3.32
CA VAL A 111 9.22 4.21 4.35
C VAL A 111 9.24 3.42 5.65
N ILE A 112 9.14 2.09 5.57
CA ILE A 112 9.26 1.23 6.76
C ILE A 112 10.62 1.44 7.44
N ASN A 113 11.69 1.52 6.67
CA ASN A 113 13.05 1.62 7.19
C ASN A 113 13.41 3.02 7.70
N GLU A 114 12.91 4.06 7.05
CA GLU A 114 13.35 5.43 7.32
C GLU A 114 12.27 6.32 7.97
N GLY A 115 11.02 5.86 8.02
CA GLY A 115 9.91 6.61 8.60
C GLY A 115 9.07 7.35 7.56
N ILE A 116 7.97 7.93 8.05
CA ILE A 116 6.94 8.51 7.17
C ILE A 116 7.46 9.70 6.33
N SER A 117 8.44 10.44 6.83
CA SER A 117 9.01 11.57 6.08
C SER A 117 9.58 11.13 4.74
N LYS A 118 10.08 9.87 4.68
CA LYS A 118 10.61 9.32 3.44
C LYS A 118 9.57 9.26 2.33
N TYR A 119 8.31 9.00 2.68
CA TYR A 119 7.23 8.96 1.69
C TYR A 119 7.10 10.30 0.95
N PHE A 120 7.25 11.41 1.68
CA PHE A 120 7.11 12.75 1.11
C PHE A 120 8.40 13.21 0.39
N GLU A 121 9.53 12.56 0.64
CA GLU A 121 10.71 12.71 -0.22
C GLU A 121 10.49 12.02 -1.57
N LEU A 122 9.86 10.85 -1.56
CA LEU A 122 9.54 10.10 -2.78
C LEU A 122 8.40 10.75 -3.57
N PHE A 123 7.40 11.28 -2.87
CA PHE A 123 6.20 11.87 -3.45
C PHE A 123 5.90 13.22 -2.79
N PRO A 124 6.64 14.29 -3.18
CA PRO A 124 6.46 15.59 -2.52
C PRO A 124 5.03 16.14 -2.59
N ASN A 125 4.34 15.88 -3.71
CA ASN A 125 2.96 16.39 -3.88
C ASN A 125 1.93 15.63 -3.04
N ALA A 126 2.30 14.50 -2.46
CA ALA A 126 1.38 13.70 -1.64
C ALA A 126 0.99 14.41 -0.33
N ILE A 127 1.77 15.41 0.09
CA ILE A 127 1.49 16.13 1.34
C ILE A 127 0.11 16.77 1.35
N CYS A 128 -0.41 17.19 0.19
CA CYS A 128 -1.75 17.77 0.11
C CYS A 128 -2.87 16.78 0.43
N ARG A 129 -2.59 15.47 0.34
CA ARG A 129 -3.55 14.41 0.67
C ARG A 129 -3.40 13.87 2.08
N ALA A 130 -2.36 14.29 2.80
CA ALA A 130 -2.13 13.83 4.16
C ALA A 130 -3.20 14.33 5.11
N THR A 131 -3.52 13.54 6.14
CA THR A 131 -4.45 13.97 7.17
C THR A 131 -3.90 15.17 7.92
N LEU A 132 -4.81 15.91 8.55
CA LEU A 132 -4.42 17.06 9.39
C LEU A 132 -3.48 16.63 10.52
N ASN A 133 -3.75 15.47 11.13
CA ASN A 133 -2.92 14.96 12.22
C ASN A 133 -1.50 14.64 11.73
N LEU A 134 -1.36 14.08 10.54
CA LEU A 134 -0.04 13.80 9.97
C LEU A 134 0.71 15.11 9.66
N LYS A 135 0.03 16.10 9.10
CA LYS A 135 0.64 17.40 8.84
C LYS A 135 1.16 18.05 10.12
N LYS A 136 0.38 18.00 11.19
CA LYS A 136 0.80 18.51 12.51
C LYS A 136 2.01 17.74 13.04
N TYR A 137 2.00 16.43 12.92
CA TYR A 137 3.10 15.56 13.34
C TYR A 137 4.41 15.94 12.62
N LEU A 138 4.31 16.25 11.32
CA LEU A 138 5.45 16.67 10.51
C LEU A 138 5.83 18.14 10.67
N GLY A 139 5.08 18.91 11.45
CA GLY A 139 5.33 20.34 11.64
C GLY A 139 4.91 21.19 10.44
N ILE A 140 3.96 20.74 9.65
CA ILE A 140 3.44 21.43 8.47
C ILE A 140 2.05 21.97 8.78
N ASN A 141 1.81 23.23 8.44
CA ASN A 141 0.51 23.87 8.64
C ASN A 141 -0.35 23.85 7.38
#